data_69d96e68fdfb5764eeee082d457ce135
#
_entry.id   69d96e68fdfb5764eeee082d457ce135
#
_cell.length_a   1.000
_cell.length_b   1.000
_cell.length_c   1.000
_cell.angle_alpha   90.00
_cell.angle_beta   90.00
_cell.angle_gamma   90.00
#
_symmetry.space_group_name_H-M   'P 1'
#
loop_
_entity.id
_entity.type
_entity.pdbx_description
1 polymer ?
#
loop_
_entity_poly.entity_id
_entity_poly.type
_entity_poly.pdbx_seq_one_letter_code
_entity_poly.pdbx_strand_id
1 'polypeptide(L)'
;MRPLNVSRPFHTAIKATPLNATPQPATASPPPGLAIRLAARATRLAVVAVATLVASCASERANGPKISEADAHTLIESSIPASVSDKPGWADDIYAAFTAQQIEPTKENVCAVVSVIEQESGFHVDSVVPGLPSIAWKEIHTRADHSLVPWMLVKGALDLKSPTGRSYSDRIDRAKTEKDLSDIYEDFINSVPLGHTLFEDHNPIHTRGPMQVNVSFLKQTAAVRTYPYTVKGSLADELFTRRGSVYFGVAHLLGYSAPYPRYLFRFADYNAGQYASRNAAFQSAVGTLASTPVVPDGALLPNNGELGSTESAVRGLGGRLNISDDAIHSALQEGKSPDFERTPLYKRVFAMADQAQKRPVPQALVPRIKLQGPKLSRTLTTDWYAHRVDGRFQQCLKK
;
A
#
# COMPACT_ATOMS: atom_id res chain seq x y z
N MET A 1 28.36 -39.84 -4.23
CA MET A 1 27.47 -40.63 -3.35
C MET A 1 27.75 -40.26 -1.89
N ARG A 2 26.94 -39.41 -1.30
CA ARG A 2 26.78 -39.23 0.16
C ARG A 2 25.36 -38.66 0.37
N PRO A 3 24.56 -39.18 1.30
CA PRO A 3 23.18 -38.80 1.46
C PRO A 3 23.01 -37.52 2.28
N LEU A 4 22.02 -36.74 1.90
CA LEU A 4 21.55 -35.50 2.58
C LEU A 4 20.76 -35.88 3.84
N ASN A 5 21.11 -35.25 4.93
CA ASN A 5 20.56 -35.42 6.27
C ASN A 5 19.33 -34.52 6.42
N VAL A 6 18.18 -35.14 6.65
CA VAL A 6 16.90 -34.44 6.89
C VAL A 6 16.74 -34.24 8.40
N SER A 7 16.77 -33.00 8.86
CA SER A 7 16.52 -32.66 10.27
C SER A 7 15.01 -32.37 10.47
N ARG A 8 14.42 -33.06 11.43
CA ARG A 8 13.04 -33.01 11.89
C ARG A 8 12.77 -31.76 12.75
N PRO A 9 11.53 -31.25 12.79
CA PRO A 9 11.17 -30.17 13.70
C PRO A 9 10.88 -30.67 15.11
N PHE A 10 11.34 -29.91 16.11
CA PHE A 10 11.06 -30.12 17.53
C PHE A 10 9.69 -29.50 17.90
N HIS A 11 8.76 -30.33 18.34
CA HIS A 11 7.60 -29.92 19.13
C HIS A 11 8.00 -29.80 20.59
N THR A 12 7.76 -28.65 21.20
CA THR A 12 7.77 -28.49 22.64
C THR A 12 6.42 -28.01 23.13
N ALA A 13 5.68 -28.90 23.75
CA ALA A 13 4.40 -28.61 24.42
C ALA A 13 4.70 -28.04 25.82
N ILE A 14 4.12 -26.89 26.15
CA ILE A 14 4.12 -26.34 27.52
C ILE A 14 2.81 -26.69 28.20
N LYS A 15 2.87 -27.45 29.27
CA LYS A 15 1.75 -27.80 30.16
C LYS A 15 1.39 -26.60 31.05
N ALA A 16 0.12 -26.27 31.11
CA ALA A 16 -0.45 -25.39 32.11
C ALA A 16 -0.76 -26.18 33.39
N THR A 17 -0.41 -25.62 34.56
CA THR A 17 -0.82 -26.08 35.88
C THR A 17 -1.65 -25.00 36.58
N PRO A 18 -2.82 -25.30 37.18
CA PRO A 18 -3.60 -24.30 37.87
C PRO A 18 -3.23 -24.20 39.35
N LEU A 19 -3.16 -22.98 39.86
CA LEU A 19 -3.04 -22.68 41.26
C LEU A 19 -4.35 -22.10 41.79
N ASN A 20 -5.01 -22.89 42.64
CA ASN A 20 -6.09 -22.49 43.54
C ASN A 20 -5.50 -21.73 44.74
N ALA A 21 -6.06 -20.59 45.10
CA ALA A 21 -5.89 -19.99 46.41
C ALA A 21 -7.23 -19.35 46.86
N THR A 22 -7.74 -19.88 47.95
CA THR A 22 -8.93 -19.48 48.72
C THR A 22 -8.66 -18.21 49.57
N PRO A 23 -9.62 -17.32 49.80
CA PRO A 23 -9.42 -16.12 50.63
C PRO A 23 -9.75 -16.34 52.09
N GLN A 24 -8.99 -15.74 52.99
CA GLN A 24 -9.27 -15.61 54.43
C GLN A 24 -9.76 -14.20 54.80
N PRO A 25 -10.58 -14.03 55.85
CA PRO A 25 -11.34 -12.81 56.07
C PRO A 25 -10.58 -11.75 56.87
N ALA A 26 -10.84 -10.51 56.54
CA ALA A 26 -10.30 -9.33 57.21
C ALA A 26 -11.16 -8.90 58.40
N THR A 27 -10.48 -8.61 59.52
CA THR A 27 -11.06 -8.07 60.76
C THR A 27 -11.33 -6.56 60.66
N ALA A 28 -12.46 -6.18 61.20
CA ALA A 28 -12.92 -4.78 61.23
C ALA A 28 -12.26 -3.94 62.34
N SER A 29 -12.03 -2.66 62.08
CA SER A 29 -11.73 -1.61 63.08
C SER A 29 -12.57 -0.37 62.82
N PRO A 30 -12.95 0.40 63.84
CA PRO A 30 -14.05 1.38 63.82
C PRO A 30 -13.62 2.77 63.32
N PRO A 31 -14.57 3.68 62.99
CA PRO A 31 -14.33 4.91 62.27
C PRO A 31 -13.97 6.08 63.16
N PRO A 32 -13.11 7.01 62.71
CA PRO A 32 -12.98 8.32 63.36
C PRO A 32 -13.79 9.41 62.65
N GLY A 33 -14.35 10.15 63.41
CA GLY A 33 -14.88 11.46 63.57
C GLY A 33 -15.27 12.37 62.39
N LEU A 34 -16.38 13.02 62.71
CA LEU A 34 -17.31 13.87 61.98
C LEU A 34 -16.76 15.27 61.56
N ALA A 35 -15.47 15.53 61.48
CA ALA A 35 -14.92 16.89 61.25
C ALA A 35 -14.39 17.19 59.84
N ILE A 36 -14.43 16.24 58.91
CA ILE A 36 -13.81 16.40 57.55
C ILE A 36 -14.86 16.59 56.41
N ARG A 37 -16.16 16.73 56.75
CA ARG A 37 -17.20 16.75 55.69
C ARG A 37 -17.51 18.11 55.06
N LEU A 38 -16.92 19.24 55.54
CA LEU A 38 -17.17 20.57 54.98
C LEU A 38 -16.11 21.07 53.98
N ALA A 39 -14.90 20.57 54.04
CA ALA A 39 -13.84 21.01 53.11
C ALA A 39 -13.88 20.28 51.73
N ALA A 40 -14.52 19.09 51.65
CA ALA A 40 -14.56 18.27 50.45
C ALA A 40 -15.60 18.69 49.39
N ARG A 41 -16.53 19.60 49.73
CA ARG A 41 -17.55 20.09 48.78
C ARG A 41 -17.09 21.27 47.93
N ALA A 42 -16.22 22.12 48.45
CA ALA A 42 -15.71 23.26 47.70
C ALA A 42 -14.70 22.85 46.63
N THR A 43 -13.90 21.82 46.89
CA THR A 43 -12.86 21.33 45.94
C THR A 43 -13.46 20.52 44.78
N ARG A 44 -14.60 19.86 44.99
CA ARG A 44 -15.27 19.10 43.89
C ARG A 44 -15.96 20.00 42.86
N LEU A 45 -16.46 21.15 43.25
CA LEU A 45 -17.09 22.11 42.34
C LEU A 45 -16.03 22.85 41.47
N ALA A 46 -14.85 23.13 42.02
CA ALA A 46 -13.77 23.78 41.28
C ALA A 46 -13.13 22.82 40.23
N VAL A 47 -13.02 21.53 40.54
CA VAL A 47 -12.44 20.54 39.60
C VAL A 47 -13.41 20.23 38.44
N VAL A 48 -14.73 20.24 38.68
CA VAL A 48 -15.73 20.06 37.61
C VAL A 48 -15.81 21.26 36.68
N ALA A 49 -15.65 22.50 37.20
CA ALA A 49 -15.66 23.72 36.40
C ALA A 49 -14.41 23.86 35.51
N VAL A 50 -13.25 23.37 35.97
CA VAL A 50 -12.00 23.37 35.17
C VAL A 50 -12.03 22.25 34.15
N ALA A 51 -12.62 21.08 34.44
CA ALA A 51 -12.75 19.97 33.48
C ALA A 51 -13.71 20.29 32.31
N THR A 52 -14.76 21.11 32.55
CA THR A 52 -15.69 21.54 31.48
C THR A 52 -15.10 22.66 30.60
N LEU A 53 -14.16 23.46 31.07
CA LEU A 53 -13.46 24.49 30.27
C LEU A 53 -12.37 23.90 29.38
N VAL A 54 -11.76 22.75 29.73
CA VAL A 54 -10.75 22.08 28.90
C VAL A 54 -11.39 21.20 27.84
N ALA A 55 -12.61 20.72 28.05
CA ALA A 55 -13.36 19.91 27.06
C ALA A 55 -13.90 20.74 25.89
N SER A 56 -14.04 22.05 26.01
CA SER A 56 -14.52 22.92 24.92
C SER A 56 -13.44 23.37 23.92
N CYS A 57 -12.15 23.16 24.20
CA CYS A 57 -11.06 23.48 23.27
C CYS A 57 -10.58 22.29 22.43
N ALA A 58 -11.14 21.08 22.61
CA ALA A 58 -10.72 19.89 21.88
C ALA A 58 -11.61 19.51 20.69
N SER A 59 -12.65 20.28 20.38
CA SER A 59 -13.62 19.93 19.32
C SER A 59 -13.75 20.93 18.17
N GLU A 60 -12.87 21.93 18.08
CA GLU A 60 -12.80 22.80 16.89
C GLU A 60 -11.64 22.39 15.96
N ARG A 61 -11.58 21.12 15.57
CA ARG A 61 -10.88 20.76 14.35
C ARG A 61 -11.86 20.85 13.18
N ALA A 62 -11.84 22.02 12.53
CA ALA A 62 -12.16 22.25 11.14
C ALA A 62 -13.43 21.54 10.61
N ASN A 63 -14.61 21.97 11.01
CA ASN A 63 -15.77 21.93 10.14
C ASN A 63 -15.76 23.20 9.26
N GLY A 64 -14.82 23.31 8.31
CA GLY A 64 -15.06 24.08 7.12
C GLY A 64 -16.35 23.55 6.46
N PRO A 65 -17.09 24.36 5.68
CA PRO A 65 -18.30 23.91 5.03
C PRO A 65 -17.96 22.67 4.19
N LYS A 66 -18.47 21.48 4.60
CA LYS A 66 -18.32 20.27 3.83
C LYS A 66 -18.98 20.54 2.48
N ILE A 67 -18.26 20.34 1.38
CA ILE A 67 -18.81 20.42 0.03
C ILE A 67 -20.04 19.51 -0.04
N SER A 68 -21.13 19.99 -0.65
CA SER A 68 -22.33 19.17 -0.84
C SER A 68 -22.03 18.01 -1.79
N GLU A 69 -22.81 16.93 -1.72
CA GLU A 69 -22.70 15.80 -2.64
C GLU A 69 -22.82 16.26 -4.10
N ALA A 70 -23.81 17.10 -4.40
CA ALA A 70 -24.02 17.64 -5.76
C ALA A 70 -22.83 18.47 -6.25
N ASP A 71 -22.25 19.31 -5.38
CA ASP A 71 -21.06 20.10 -5.74
C ASP A 71 -19.83 19.20 -5.92
N ALA A 72 -19.70 18.15 -5.10
CA ALA A 72 -18.62 17.17 -5.24
C ALA A 72 -18.70 16.42 -6.57
N HIS A 73 -19.89 15.96 -6.97
CA HIS A 73 -20.10 15.32 -8.27
C HIS A 73 -19.79 16.30 -9.42
N THR A 74 -20.27 17.54 -9.35
CA THR A 74 -19.98 18.59 -10.34
C THR A 74 -18.49 18.85 -10.47
N LEU A 75 -17.77 18.91 -9.32
CA LEU A 75 -16.33 19.10 -9.29
C LEU A 75 -15.59 17.93 -9.96
N ILE A 76 -16.00 16.69 -9.66
CA ILE A 76 -15.38 15.50 -10.24
C ILE A 76 -15.64 15.45 -11.74
N GLU A 77 -16.89 15.59 -12.20
CA GLU A 77 -17.25 15.55 -13.62
C GLU A 77 -16.52 16.62 -14.43
N SER A 78 -16.43 17.84 -13.91
CA SER A 78 -15.73 18.95 -14.59
C SER A 78 -14.21 18.70 -14.66
N SER A 79 -13.65 17.95 -13.73
CA SER A 79 -12.22 17.59 -13.68
C SER A 79 -11.86 16.50 -14.69
N ILE A 80 -12.80 15.63 -15.05
CA ILE A 80 -12.61 14.53 -16.02
C ILE A 80 -12.43 15.13 -17.43
N PRO A 81 -11.50 14.58 -18.26
CA PRO A 81 -11.31 15.03 -19.65
C PRO A 81 -12.61 14.98 -20.47
N ALA A 82 -12.79 15.95 -21.39
CA ALA A 82 -14.02 16.07 -22.18
C ALA A 82 -14.27 14.85 -23.09
N SER A 83 -13.20 14.15 -23.50
CA SER A 83 -13.27 12.97 -24.37
C SER A 83 -13.76 11.70 -23.68
N VAL A 84 -13.87 11.69 -22.34
CA VAL A 84 -14.27 10.51 -21.58
C VAL A 84 -15.78 10.33 -21.67
N SER A 85 -16.20 9.12 -22.05
CA SER A 85 -17.59 8.70 -22.00
C SER A 85 -18.00 8.37 -20.56
N ASP A 86 -19.30 8.47 -20.23
CA ASP A 86 -19.87 8.15 -18.92
C ASP A 86 -19.16 8.87 -17.73
N LYS A 87 -18.95 10.18 -17.89
CA LYS A 87 -18.38 10.99 -16.79
C LYS A 87 -19.21 10.92 -15.50
N PRO A 88 -20.57 10.93 -15.52
CA PRO A 88 -21.36 10.76 -14.32
C PRO A 88 -21.03 9.47 -13.57
N GLY A 89 -20.96 8.32 -14.26
CA GLY A 89 -20.63 7.06 -13.61
C GLY A 89 -19.20 7.00 -13.05
N TRP A 90 -18.22 7.69 -13.67
CA TRP A 90 -16.89 7.86 -13.08
C TRP A 90 -16.93 8.75 -11.83
N ALA A 91 -17.76 9.81 -11.84
CA ALA A 91 -17.93 10.70 -10.70
C ALA A 91 -18.57 9.96 -9.52
N ASP A 92 -19.60 9.14 -9.77
CA ASP A 92 -20.23 8.29 -8.76
C ASP A 92 -19.23 7.37 -8.07
N ASP A 93 -18.42 6.65 -8.84
CA ASP A 93 -17.44 5.71 -8.27
C ASP A 93 -16.31 6.43 -7.51
N ILE A 94 -15.85 7.58 -7.99
CA ILE A 94 -14.82 8.39 -7.30
C ILE A 94 -15.40 8.98 -6.00
N TYR A 95 -16.61 9.53 -6.04
CA TYR A 95 -17.28 10.08 -4.86
C TYR A 95 -17.56 9.02 -3.81
N ALA A 96 -18.06 7.84 -4.23
CA ALA A 96 -18.28 6.70 -3.34
C ALA A 96 -16.97 6.23 -2.68
N ALA A 97 -15.85 6.20 -3.43
CA ALA A 97 -14.55 5.86 -2.88
C ALA A 97 -14.07 6.89 -1.84
N PHE A 98 -14.25 8.18 -2.09
CA PHE A 98 -13.89 9.26 -1.15
C PHE A 98 -14.73 9.16 0.13
N THR A 99 -16.05 9.00 0.00
CA THR A 99 -16.98 8.90 1.12
C THR A 99 -16.66 7.70 2.00
N ALA A 100 -16.51 6.51 1.39
CA ALA A 100 -16.23 5.28 2.14
C ALA A 100 -14.86 5.32 2.86
N GLN A 101 -13.91 6.12 2.38
CA GLN A 101 -12.58 6.26 2.96
C GLN A 101 -12.41 7.53 3.78
N GLN A 102 -13.46 8.34 3.95
CA GLN A 102 -13.43 9.60 4.67
C GLN A 102 -12.38 10.60 4.12
N ILE A 103 -12.21 10.59 2.80
CA ILE A 103 -11.34 11.51 2.07
C ILE A 103 -12.20 12.68 1.57
N GLU A 104 -11.78 13.90 1.88
CA GLU A 104 -12.50 15.09 1.43
C GLU A 104 -12.32 15.29 -0.08
N PRO A 105 -13.40 15.52 -0.85
CA PRO A 105 -13.33 15.76 -2.30
C PRO A 105 -12.86 17.19 -2.60
N THR A 106 -11.64 17.54 -2.17
CA THR A 106 -11.01 18.81 -2.58
C THR A 106 -10.60 18.77 -4.04
N LYS A 107 -10.39 19.93 -4.65
CA LYS A 107 -9.92 20.03 -6.04
C LYS A 107 -8.63 19.24 -6.26
N GLU A 108 -7.71 19.31 -5.30
CA GLU A 108 -6.43 18.61 -5.35
C GLU A 108 -6.62 17.09 -5.29
N ASN A 109 -7.43 16.58 -4.35
CA ASN A 109 -7.69 15.14 -4.23
C ASN A 109 -8.40 14.59 -5.47
N VAL A 110 -9.39 15.31 -5.99
CA VAL A 110 -10.09 14.95 -7.23
C VAL A 110 -9.12 14.93 -8.41
N CYS A 111 -8.36 16.01 -8.61
CA CYS A 111 -7.38 16.09 -9.70
C CYS A 111 -6.29 15.03 -9.58
N ALA A 112 -5.86 14.65 -8.37
CA ALA A 112 -4.89 13.59 -8.18
C ALA A 112 -5.42 12.24 -8.68
N VAL A 113 -6.65 11.87 -8.30
CA VAL A 113 -7.29 10.62 -8.73
C VAL A 113 -7.52 10.61 -10.24
N VAL A 114 -8.11 11.67 -10.79
CA VAL A 114 -8.36 11.84 -12.24
C VAL A 114 -7.06 11.68 -13.05
N SER A 115 -5.95 12.28 -12.57
CA SER A 115 -4.68 12.24 -13.28
C SER A 115 -4.03 10.85 -13.29
N VAL A 116 -4.20 10.07 -12.21
CA VAL A 116 -3.74 8.68 -12.15
C VAL A 116 -4.58 7.82 -13.11
N ILE A 117 -5.92 7.92 -13.07
CA ILE A 117 -6.79 7.17 -13.98
C ILE A 117 -6.45 7.49 -15.45
N GLU A 118 -6.25 8.77 -15.76
CA GLU A 118 -5.87 9.20 -17.11
C GLU A 118 -4.49 8.64 -17.53
N GLN A 119 -3.54 8.56 -16.59
CA GLN A 119 -2.21 8.02 -16.88
C GLN A 119 -2.23 6.51 -17.09
N GLU A 120 -2.96 5.77 -16.25
CA GLU A 120 -2.94 4.30 -16.25
C GLU A 120 -3.78 3.70 -17.38
N SER A 121 -4.96 4.24 -17.62
CA SER A 121 -5.93 3.65 -18.58
C SER A 121 -6.55 4.62 -19.57
N GLY A 122 -6.36 5.93 -19.38
CA GLY A 122 -7.16 6.92 -20.15
C GLY A 122 -8.66 6.76 -19.94
N PHE A 123 -9.09 6.35 -18.75
CA PHE A 123 -10.50 6.08 -18.41
C PHE A 123 -11.11 4.85 -19.13
N HIS A 124 -10.30 3.89 -19.57
CA HIS A 124 -10.78 2.61 -20.07
C HIS A 124 -10.79 1.57 -18.95
N VAL A 125 -11.96 0.96 -18.72
CA VAL A 125 -12.10 -0.06 -17.65
C VAL A 125 -11.31 -1.32 -17.97
N ASP A 126 -11.35 -1.73 -19.24
CA ASP A 126 -10.64 -2.91 -19.75
C ASP A 126 -9.85 -2.54 -21.01
N SER A 127 -8.62 -2.12 -20.80
CA SER A 127 -7.74 -1.61 -21.86
C SER A 127 -7.20 -2.73 -22.74
N VAL A 128 -7.34 -2.57 -24.05
CA VAL A 128 -6.71 -3.47 -25.03
C VAL A 128 -5.20 -3.27 -24.99
N VAL A 129 -4.44 -4.38 -24.87
CA VAL A 129 -2.98 -4.38 -24.90
C VAL A 129 -2.50 -4.89 -26.28
N PRO A 130 -1.91 -4.04 -27.11
CA PRO A 130 -1.39 -4.46 -28.41
C PRO A 130 -0.34 -5.56 -28.28
N GLY A 131 -0.48 -6.64 -29.06
CA GLY A 131 0.46 -7.76 -29.05
C GLY A 131 0.41 -8.64 -27.80
N LEU A 132 -0.64 -8.54 -27.00
CA LEU A 132 -0.79 -9.29 -25.73
C LEU A 132 -0.54 -10.80 -25.86
N PRO A 133 -1.04 -11.52 -26.90
CA PRO A 133 -0.73 -12.93 -27.08
C PRO A 133 0.79 -13.22 -27.15
N SER A 134 1.52 -12.45 -27.93
CA SER A 134 2.99 -12.62 -28.05
C SER A 134 3.72 -12.36 -26.74
N ILE A 135 3.26 -11.37 -25.96
CA ILE A 135 3.79 -11.06 -24.63
C ILE A 135 3.51 -12.23 -23.68
N ALA A 136 2.28 -12.74 -23.67
CA ALA A 136 1.87 -13.86 -22.84
C ALA A 136 2.67 -15.13 -23.14
N TRP A 137 2.81 -15.51 -24.42
CA TRP A 137 3.59 -16.68 -24.80
C TRP A 137 5.06 -16.56 -24.41
N LYS A 138 5.67 -15.37 -24.61
CA LYS A 138 7.05 -15.11 -24.17
C LYS A 138 7.21 -15.31 -22.66
N GLU A 139 6.28 -14.79 -21.89
CA GLU A 139 6.29 -14.92 -20.41
C GLU A 139 6.12 -16.37 -19.97
N ILE A 140 5.21 -17.13 -20.62
CA ILE A 140 5.00 -18.55 -20.34
C ILE A 140 6.27 -19.35 -20.62
N HIS A 141 6.94 -19.11 -21.77
CA HIS A 141 8.23 -19.73 -22.09
C HIS A 141 9.29 -19.41 -21.03
N THR A 142 9.45 -18.14 -20.70
CA THR A 142 10.43 -17.71 -19.70
C THR A 142 10.20 -18.41 -18.35
N ARG A 143 8.96 -18.51 -17.91
CA ARG A 143 8.63 -19.21 -16.65
C ARG A 143 8.86 -20.71 -16.72
N ALA A 144 8.53 -21.34 -17.85
CA ALA A 144 8.81 -22.75 -18.05
C ALA A 144 10.33 -23.04 -17.95
N ASP A 145 11.14 -22.23 -18.62
CA ASP A 145 12.60 -22.35 -18.57
C ASP A 145 13.15 -22.18 -17.16
N HIS A 146 12.67 -21.20 -16.40
CA HIS A 146 13.09 -20.99 -15.01
C HIS A 146 12.64 -22.09 -14.05
N SER A 147 11.48 -22.70 -14.28
CA SER A 147 10.94 -23.77 -13.43
C SER A 147 11.46 -25.16 -13.82
N LEU A 148 12.29 -25.26 -14.86
CA LEU A 148 12.82 -26.52 -15.40
C LEU A 148 11.72 -27.48 -15.87
N VAL A 149 10.52 -26.97 -16.19
CA VAL A 149 9.42 -27.76 -16.74
C VAL A 149 9.60 -27.87 -18.25
N PRO A 150 9.67 -29.09 -18.82
CA PRO A 150 9.81 -29.27 -20.27
C PRO A 150 8.66 -28.57 -21.02
N TRP A 151 9.01 -27.77 -22.03
CA TRP A 151 8.04 -27.03 -22.84
C TRP A 151 6.90 -27.88 -23.39
N MET A 152 7.20 -29.13 -23.84
CA MET A 152 6.19 -30.06 -24.33
C MET A 152 5.08 -30.35 -23.33
N LEU A 153 5.40 -30.41 -22.02
CA LEU A 153 4.40 -30.60 -20.95
C LEU A 153 3.55 -29.39 -20.77
N VAL A 154 4.16 -28.19 -20.74
CA VAL A 154 3.45 -26.91 -20.64
C VAL A 154 2.49 -26.73 -21.80
N LYS A 155 2.98 -26.96 -23.04
CA LYS A 155 2.17 -26.86 -24.26
C LYS A 155 1.03 -27.88 -24.26
N GLY A 156 1.31 -29.13 -23.87
CA GLY A 156 0.28 -30.17 -23.76
C GLY A 156 -0.84 -29.82 -22.77
N ALA A 157 -0.48 -29.24 -21.63
CA ALA A 157 -1.45 -28.75 -20.63
C ALA A 157 -2.31 -27.60 -21.18
N LEU A 158 -1.69 -26.66 -21.90
CA LEU A 158 -2.39 -25.51 -22.48
C LEU A 158 -3.25 -25.88 -23.70
N ASP A 159 -3.01 -27.04 -24.36
CA ASP A 159 -3.84 -27.55 -25.45
C ASP A 159 -5.09 -28.26 -24.94
N LEU A 160 -5.21 -28.53 -23.65
CA LEU A 160 -6.44 -29.07 -23.07
C LEU A 160 -7.61 -28.07 -23.21
N LYS A 161 -8.83 -28.61 -23.25
CA LYS A 161 -10.04 -27.81 -23.33
C LYS A 161 -10.34 -27.13 -21.99
N SER A 162 -10.53 -25.84 -22.04
CA SER A 162 -11.02 -25.04 -20.91
C SER A 162 -12.55 -25.19 -20.74
N PRO A 163 -13.13 -24.64 -19.65
CA PRO A 163 -14.59 -24.62 -19.43
C PRO A 163 -15.39 -23.98 -20.57
N THR A 164 -14.76 -23.12 -21.37
CA THR A 164 -15.40 -22.49 -22.54
C THR A 164 -15.46 -23.37 -23.78
N GLY A 165 -14.92 -24.59 -23.73
CA GLY A 165 -14.82 -25.54 -24.84
C GLY A 165 -13.67 -25.29 -25.82
N ARG A 166 -12.94 -24.15 -25.68
CA ARG A 166 -11.71 -23.84 -26.43
C ARG A 166 -10.50 -24.31 -25.63
N SER A 167 -9.37 -24.59 -26.31
CA SER A 167 -8.12 -24.79 -25.57
C SER A 167 -7.62 -23.55 -24.91
N TYR A 168 -6.82 -23.69 -23.85
CA TYR A 168 -6.17 -22.54 -23.22
C TYR A 168 -5.24 -21.82 -24.20
N SER A 169 -4.52 -22.57 -25.06
CA SER A 169 -3.70 -22.00 -26.15
C SER A 169 -4.51 -21.10 -27.08
N ASP A 170 -5.67 -21.59 -27.59
CA ASP A 170 -6.54 -20.80 -28.49
C ASP A 170 -7.11 -19.55 -27.79
N ARG A 171 -7.36 -19.62 -26.48
CA ARG A 171 -7.79 -18.46 -25.69
C ARG A 171 -6.67 -17.45 -25.52
N ILE A 172 -5.43 -17.89 -25.24
CA ILE A 172 -4.26 -17.00 -25.15
C ILE A 172 -4.02 -16.28 -26.47
N ASP A 173 -4.12 -16.98 -27.61
CA ASP A 173 -3.93 -16.40 -28.94
C ASP A 173 -4.95 -15.30 -29.26
N ARG A 174 -6.13 -15.34 -28.62
CA ARG A 174 -7.24 -14.39 -28.81
C ARG A 174 -7.35 -13.35 -27.73
N ALA A 175 -6.56 -13.45 -26.67
CA ALA A 175 -6.61 -12.51 -25.55
C ALA A 175 -6.28 -11.07 -26.01
N LYS A 176 -7.09 -10.12 -25.61
CA LYS A 176 -6.92 -8.70 -25.94
C LYS A 176 -6.61 -7.85 -24.72
N THR A 177 -7.07 -8.28 -23.56
CA THR A 177 -7.00 -7.53 -22.31
C THR A 177 -6.33 -8.33 -21.21
N GLU A 178 -5.86 -7.65 -20.18
CA GLU A 178 -5.28 -8.31 -18.99
C GLU A 178 -6.32 -9.15 -18.26
N LYS A 179 -7.59 -8.73 -18.33
CA LYS A 179 -8.69 -9.51 -17.76
C LYS A 179 -8.83 -10.86 -18.49
N ASP A 180 -8.76 -10.88 -19.82
CA ASP A 180 -8.79 -12.13 -20.59
C ASP A 180 -7.71 -13.12 -20.11
N LEU A 181 -6.47 -12.63 -19.92
CA LEU A 181 -5.37 -13.49 -19.45
C LEU A 181 -5.57 -13.93 -18.00
N SER A 182 -6.10 -13.07 -17.14
CA SER A 182 -6.41 -13.43 -15.76
C SER A 182 -7.49 -14.53 -15.71
N ASP A 183 -8.57 -14.37 -16.49
CA ASP A 183 -9.66 -15.33 -16.56
C ASP A 183 -9.17 -16.71 -17.11
N ILE A 184 -8.27 -16.68 -18.10
CA ILE A 184 -7.65 -17.90 -18.64
C ILE A 184 -6.81 -18.60 -17.57
N TYR A 185 -6.04 -17.83 -16.80
CA TYR A 185 -5.21 -18.36 -15.73
C TYR A 185 -6.05 -18.96 -14.60
N GLU A 186 -7.08 -18.27 -14.14
CA GLU A 186 -7.98 -18.75 -13.08
C GLU A 186 -8.70 -20.05 -13.53
N ASP A 187 -9.22 -20.12 -14.76
CA ASP A 187 -9.82 -21.33 -15.31
C ASP A 187 -8.81 -22.49 -15.37
N PHE A 188 -7.55 -22.18 -15.72
CA PHE A 188 -6.49 -23.20 -15.79
C PHE A 188 -6.17 -23.77 -14.40
N ILE A 189 -5.91 -22.93 -13.40
CA ILE A 189 -5.57 -23.41 -12.05
C ILE A 189 -6.77 -24.13 -11.39
N ASN A 190 -8.01 -23.73 -11.69
CA ASN A 190 -9.20 -24.39 -11.19
C ASN A 190 -9.41 -25.78 -11.85
N SER A 191 -8.87 -26.02 -13.03
CA SER A 191 -8.94 -27.31 -13.71
C SER A 191 -7.92 -28.35 -13.20
N VAL A 192 -6.93 -27.91 -12.40
CA VAL A 192 -5.86 -28.75 -11.85
C VAL A 192 -6.17 -29.07 -10.39
N PRO A 193 -6.09 -30.36 -9.94
CA PRO A 193 -6.26 -30.70 -8.54
C PRO A 193 -5.31 -29.90 -7.65
N LEU A 194 -5.83 -29.26 -6.60
CA LEU A 194 -5.09 -28.34 -5.71
C LEU A 194 -4.47 -27.11 -6.42
N GLY A 195 -4.81 -26.88 -7.70
CA GLY A 195 -4.21 -25.79 -8.50
C GLY A 195 -4.41 -24.43 -7.89
N HIS A 196 -5.60 -24.12 -7.36
CA HIS A 196 -5.87 -22.85 -6.69
C HIS A 196 -4.97 -22.66 -5.45
N THR A 197 -4.84 -23.69 -4.61
CA THR A 197 -4.01 -23.63 -3.40
C THR A 197 -2.51 -23.46 -3.72
N LEU A 198 -2.05 -24.06 -4.83
CA LEU A 198 -0.64 -24.05 -5.20
C LEU A 198 -0.23 -22.86 -6.06
N PHE A 199 -1.15 -22.30 -6.85
CA PHE A 199 -0.83 -21.36 -7.93
C PHE A 199 -1.58 -20.03 -7.87
N GLU A 200 -2.50 -19.80 -6.93
CA GLU A 200 -3.26 -18.53 -6.83
C GLU A 200 -2.35 -17.29 -6.86
N ASP A 201 -1.26 -17.31 -6.11
CA ASP A 201 -0.32 -16.19 -6.03
C ASP A 201 0.61 -16.05 -7.26
N HIS A 202 0.50 -16.98 -8.24
CA HIS A 202 1.33 -16.99 -9.44
C HIS A 202 0.63 -16.40 -10.67
N ASN A 203 -0.57 -15.82 -10.51
CA ASN A 203 -1.25 -15.13 -11.61
C ASN A 203 -0.31 -14.07 -12.20
N PRO A 204 -0.07 -14.09 -13.53
CA PRO A 204 0.85 -13.15 -14.18
C PRO A 204 0.37 -11.70 -14.14
N ILE A 205 -0.94 -11.50 -13.91
CA ILE A 205 -1.55 -10.16 -13.86
C ILE A 205 -1.55 -9.66 -12.41
N HIS A 206 -0.47 -8.97 -12.04
CA HIS A 206 -0.26 -8.46 -10.68
C HIS A 206 -0.93 -7.12 -10.42
N THR A 207 -1.18 -6.31 -11.47
CA THR A 207 -1.93 -5.05 -11.40
C THR A 207 -3.18 -5.14 -12.25
N ARG A 208 -4.29 -4.59 -11.78
CA ARG A 208 -5.60 -4.79 -12.43
C ARG A 208 -6.41 -3.50 -12.50
N GLY A 209 -7.22 -3.41 -13.54
CA GLY A 209 -8.24 -2.39 -13.74
C GLY A 209 -7.72 -0.99 -14.08
N PRO A 210 -8.62 -0.02 -14.22
CA PRO A 210 -8.30 1.31 -14.75
C PRO A 210 -7.33 2.15 -13.92
N MET A 211 -7.10 1.81 -12.66
CA MET A 211 -6.07 2.43 -11.83
C MET A 211 -4.83 1.54 -11.66
N GLN A 212 -4.75 0.38 -12.34
CA GLN A 212 -3.61 -0.54 -12.24
C GLN A 212 -3.21 -0.87 -10.80
N VAL A 213 -4.21 -1.23 -9.97
CA VAL A 213 -4.00 -1.52 -8.55
C VAL A 213 -3.34 -2.89 -8.38
N ASN A 214 -2.30 -2.93 -7.56
CA ASN A 214 -1.60 -4.18 -7.25
C ASN A 214 -2.45 -5.11 -6.36
N VAL A 215 -2.55 -6.39 -6.73
CA VAL A 215 -3.33 -7.41 -5.98
C VAL A 215 -2.80 -7.61 -4.56
N SER A 216 -1.49 -7.48 -4.33
CA SER A 216 -0.93 -7.57 -2.97
C SER A 216 -1.37 -6.39 -2.10
N PHE A 217 -1.46 -5.18 -2.67
CA PHE A 217 -1.98 -4.01 -1.97
C PHE A 217 -3.47 -4.17 -1.62
N LEU A 218 -4.27 -4.72 -2.56
CA LEU A 218 -5.68 -5.04 -2.31
C LEU A 218 -5.82 -6.00 -1.12
N LYS A 219 -5.06 -7.13 -1.09
CA LYS A 219 -5.11 -8.11 0.01
C LYS A 219 -4.79 -7.44 1.36
N GLN A 220 -3.78 -6.58 1.43
CA GLN A 220 -3.42 -5.83 2.64
C GLN A 220 -4.50 -4.83 3.05
N THR A 221 -5.05 -4.09 2.10
CA THR A 221 -6.09 -3.08 2.37
C THR A 221 -7.40 -3.71 2.82
N ALA A 222 -7.83 -4.80 2.19
CA ALA A 222 -9.05 -5.52 2.53
C ALA A 222 -9.01 -6.15 3.92
N ALA A 223 -7.83 -6.45 4.45
CA ALA A 223 -7.67 -6.96 5.81
C ALA A 223 -8.00 -5.91 6.90
N VAL A 224 -7.91 -4.62 6.57
CA VAL A 224 -8.05 -3.51 7.54
C VAL A 224 -9.13 -2.50 7.18
N ARG A 225 -9.72 -2.58 5.98
CA ARG A 225 -10.78 -1.69 5.50
C ARG A 225 -11.95 -2.48 4.92
N THR A 226 -13.17 -2.07 5.24
CA THR A 226 -14.37 -2.68 4.68
C THR A 226 -14.61 -2.15 3.27
N TYR A 227 -14.66 -3.06 2.29
CA TYR A 227 -15.08 -2.74 0.94
C TYR A 227 -16.61 -2.53 0.91
N PRO A 228 -17.13 -1.40 0.40
CA PRO A 228 -18.52 -1.02 0.57
C PRO A 228 -19.51 -1.74 -0.36
N TYR A 229 -19.03 -2.57 -1.28
CA TYR A 229 -19.88 -3.22 -2.28
C TYR A 229 -19.96 -4.73 -2.08
N THR A 230 -21.07 -5.33 -2.50
CA THR A 230 -21.20 -6.79 -2.59
C THR A 230 -20.34 -7.31 -3.74
N VAL A 231 -19.45 -8.24 -3.42
CA VAL A 231 -18.53 -8.88 -4.38
C VAL A 231 -19.21 -10.08 -5.01
N LYS A 232 -19.13 -10.18 -6.36
CA LYS A 232 -19.55 -11.35 -7.12
C LYS A 232 -18.30 -12.07 -7.62
N GLY A 233 -17.85 -13.10 -6.95
CA GLY A 233 -16.58 -13.77 -7.26
C GLY A 233 -15.47 -13.41 -6.28
N SER A 234 -14.23 -13.29 -6.74
CA SER A 234 -13.10 -12.93 -5.88
C SER A 234 -12.99 -11.40 -5.72
N LEU A 235 -12.44 -10.97 -4.59
CA LEU A 235 -12.14 -9.55 -4.40
C LEU A 235 -11.07 -9.05 -5.39
N ALA A 236 -10.18 -9.93 -5.85
CA ALA A 236 -9.19 -9.61 -6.86
C ALA A 236 -9.83 -9.34 -8.25
N ASP A 237 -10.98 -9.94 -8.54
CA ASP A 237 -11.72 -9.67 -9.78
C ASP A 237 -12.45 -8.32 -9.73
N GLU A 238 -12.81 -7.85 -8.54
CA GLU A 238 -13.38 -6.50 -8.38
C GLU A 238 -12.41 -5.41 -8.88
N LEU A 239 -11.10 -5.64 -8.87
CA LEU A 239 -10.15 -4.69 -9.45
C LEU A 239 -10.32 -4.48 -10.96
N PHE A 240 -10.90 -5.44 -11.69
CA PHE A 240 -11.24 -5.27 -13.11
C PHE A 240 -12.52 -4.46 -13.32
N THR A 241 -13.28 -4.18 -12.26
CA THR A 241 -14.43 -3.27 -12.33
C THR A 241 -13.98 -1.82 -12.11
N ARG A 242 -14.74 -0.85 -12.67
CA ARG A 242 -14.49 0.57 -12.44
C ARG A 242 -14.52 0.90 -10.93
N ARG A 243 -15.61 0.54 -10.25
CA ARG A 243 -15.81 0.84 -8.82
C ARG A 243 -14.73 0.23 -7.93
N GLY A 244 -14.35 -1.03 -8.17
CA GLY A 244 -13.33 -1.73 -7.37
C GLY A 244 -11.94 -1.13 -7.58
N SER A 245 -11.54 -0.91 -8.83
CA SER A 245 -10.26 -0.29 -9.13
C SER A 245 -10.17 1.14 -8.60
N VAL A 246 -11.23 1.94 -8.72
CA VAL A 246 -11.26 3.31 -8.17
C VAL A 246 -11.19 3.28 -6.64
N TYR A 247 -11.95 2.42 -5.96
CA TYR A 247 -11.91 2.33 -4.51
C TYR A 247 -10.50 2.00 -3.99
N PHE A 248 -9.87 0.93 -4.47
CA PHE A 248 -8.54 0.53 -4.02
C PHE A 248 -7.43 1.44 -4.54
N GLY A 249 -7.60 2.02 -5.73
CA GLY A 249 -6.68 3.01 -6.27
C GLY A 249 -6.66 4.32 -5.46
N VAL A 250 -7.83 4.79 -5.03
CA VAL A 250 -7.96 5.93 -4.11
C VAL A 250 -7.32 5.61 -2.76
N ALA A 251 -7.53 4.39 -2.21
CA ALA A 251 -6.86 3.94 -0.99
C ALA A 251 -5.33 3.94 -1.14
N HIS A 252 -4.82 3.49 -2.29
CA HIS A 252 -3.38 3.46 -2.55
C HIS A 252 -2.80 4.88 -2.65
N LEU A 253 -3.47 5.78 -3.34
CA LEU A 253 -2.99 7.13 -3.62
C LEU A 253 -3.13 8.07 -2.42
N LEU A 254 -4.30 8.06 -1.75
CA LEU A 254 -4.70 9.06 -0.76
C LEU A 254 -4.93 8.47 0.63
N GLY A 255 -5.11 7.16 0.76
CA GLY A 255 -5.54 6.49 1.99
C GLY A 255 -4.47 6.36 3.08
N TYR A 256 -3.35 7.06 3.00
CA TYR A 256 -2.28 7.07 3.99
C TYR A 256 -1.85 8.50 4.36
N SER A 257 -1.38 8.68 5.59
CA SER A 257 -0.91 9.97 6.08
C SER A 257 0.54 10.20 5.65
N ALA A 258 0.78 11.17 4.78
CA ALA A 258 2.11 11.61 4.40
C ALA A 258 2.10 13.13 4.22
N PRO A 259 2.84 13.90 5.04
CA PRO A 259 2.90 15.36 4.99
C PRO A 259 3.80 15.85 3.85
N TYR A 260 3.58 15.34 2.63
CA TYR A 260 4.37 15.74 1.48
C TYR A 260 4.05 17.18 1.05
N PRO A 261 5.07 17.99 0.73
CA PRO A 261 4.85 19.36 0.28
C PRO A 261 4.26 19.46 -1.12
N ARG A 262 4.25 18.36 -1.89
CA ARG A 262 3.75 18.29 -3.28
C ARG A 262 3.13 16.93 -3.56
N TYR A 263 2.09 16.88 -4.39
CA TYR A 263 1.46 15.63 -4.85
C TYR A 263 2.41 14.77 -5.72
N LEU A 264 3.44 15.34 -6.32
CA LEU A 264 4.49 14.63 -7.03
C LEU A 264 4.99 13.39 -6.26
N PHE A 265 5.18 13.54 -4.95
CA PHE A 265 5.68 12.44 -4.10
C PHE A 265 4.61 11.36 -3.88
N ARG A 266 3.31 11.70 -3.85
CA ARG A 266 2.22 10.72 -3.84
C ARG A 266 2.13 9.96 -5.16
N PHE A 267 2.38 10.61 -6.28
CA PHE A 267 2.44 9.95 -7.59
C PHE A 267 3.66 9.02 -7.68
N ALA A 268 4.79 9.41 -7.14
CA ALA A 268 5.96 8.55 -7.05
C ALA A 268 5.68 7.33 -6.15
N ASP A 269 5.04 7.52 -5.01
CA ASP A 269 4.63 6.46 -4.09
C ASP A 269 3.58 5.54 -4.72
N TYR A 270 2.67 6.07 -5.55
CA TYR A 270 1.69 5.25 -6.26
C TYR A 270 2.37 4.19 -7.15
N ASN A 271 3.47 4.56 -7.77
CA ASN A 271 4.26 3.66 -8.61
C ASN A 271 5.21 2.76 -7.81
N ALA A 272 5.82 3.27 -6.74
CA ALA A 272 6.91 2.62 -5.99
C ALA A 272 6.46 1.94 -4.68
N GLY A 273 5.23 2.21 -4.24
CA GLY A 273 4.69 1.80 -2.94
C GLY A 273 4.55 2.97 -1.96
N GLN A 274 3.54 2.90 -1.10
CA GLN A 274 3.29 3.94 -0.10
C GLN A 274 4.53 4.22 0.74
N TYR A 275 4.80 5.48 1.04
CA TYR A 275 5.97 5.99 1.76
C TYR A 275 7.32 5.85 1.04
N ALA A 276 7.39 5.36 -0.19
CA ALA A 276 8.65 5.18 -0.91
C ALA A 276 9.43 6.50 -1.07
N SER A 277 8.74 7.63 -1.28
CA SER A 277 9.37 8.95 -1.40
C SER A 277 10.00 9.43 -0.08
N ARG A 278 9.35 9.20 1.07
CA ARG A 278 9.90 9.44 2.40
C ARG A 278 11.12 8.54 2.65
N ASN A 279 10.99 7.28 2.33
CA ASN A 279 12.06 6.30 2.54
C ASN A 279 13.28 6.60 1.65
N ALA A 280 13.07 7.04 0.41
CA ALA A 280 14.16 7.49 -0.47
C ALA A 280 14.89 8.71 0.09
N ALA A 281 14.16 9.64 0.72
CA ALA A 281 14.77 10.77 1.42
C ALA A 281 15.60 10.30 2.63
N PHE A 282 15.08 9.35 3.42
CA PHE A 282 15.83 8.74 4.52
C PHE A 282 17.10 8.05 4.01
N GLN A 283 17.03 7.25 2.95
CA GLN A 283 18.18 6.61 2.32
C GLN A 283 19.21 7.64 1.84
N SER A 284 18.77 8.75 1.27
CA SER A 284 19.64 9.86 0.86
C SER A 284 20.34 10.52 2.06
N ALA A 285 19.61 10.73 3.17
CA ALA A 285 20.19 11.23 4.41
C ALA A 285 21.23 10.27 4.99
N VAL A 286 20.94 8.96 5.01
CA VAL A 286 21.91 7.91 5.39
C VAL A 286 23.14 7.96 4.49
N GLY A 287 22.96 8.06 3.16
CA GLY A 287 24.08 8.14 2.20
C GLY A 287 24.97 9.37 2.38
N THR A 288 24.43 10.46 2.94
CA THR A 288 25.21 11.65 3.32
C THR A 288 26.13 11.40 4.53
N LEU A 289 25.74 10.49 5.41
CA LEU A 289 26.40 10.21 6.67
C LEU A 289 27.32 8.99 6.64
N ALA A 290 26.99 8.01 5.79
CA ALA A 290 27.66 6.74 5.68
C ALA A 290 28.80 6.81 4.65
N SER A 291 29.82 5.96 4.85
CA SER A 291 30.89 5.76 3.87
C SER A 291 30.47 4.84 2.72
N THR A 292 29.37 4.10 2.90
CA THR A 292 28.84 3.14 1.93
C THR A 292 27.74 3.80 1.09
N PRO A 293 27.76 3.67 -0.24
CA PRO A 293 26.70 4.19 -1.10
C PRO A 293 25.35 3.54 -0.81
N VAL A 294 24.30 4.34 -0.67
CA VAL A 294 22.92 3.89 -0.55
C VAL A 294 22.11 4.45 -1.72
N VAL A 295 21.44 3.57 -2.46
CA VAL A 295 20.57 3.99 -3.55
C VAL A 295 19.21 4.39 -2.95
N PRO A 296 18.72 5.61 -3.20
CA PRO A 296 17.43 6.04 -2.67
C PRO A 296 16.29 5.49 -3.54
N ASP A 297 16.02 4.19 -3.41
CA ASP A 297 14.96 3.46 -4.12
C ASP A 297 13.64 3.35 -3.34
N GLY A 298 13.64 3.75 -2.05
CA GLY A 298 12.47 3.71 -1.18
C GLY A 298 12.24 2.37 -0.48
N ALA A 299 13.02 1.32 -0.78
CA ALA A 299 12.96 0.03 -0.10
C ALA A 299 13.97 0.00 1.05
N LEU A 300 13.50 0.09 2.29
CA LEU A 300 14.40 0.11 3.46
C LEU A 300 14.98 -1.26 3.79
N LEU A 301 14.21 -2.31 3.57
CA LEU A 301 14.61 -3.71 3.77
C LEU A 301 14.31 -4.53 2.52
N PRO A 302 15.16 -5.49 2.16
CA PRO A 302 14.87 -6.42 1.07
C PRO A 302 13.79 -7.44 1.47
N ASN A 303 13.05 -7.95 0.49
CA ASN A 303 11.95 -8.89 0.73
C ASN A 303 12.41 -10.33 1.09
N ASN A 304 13.69 -10.64 0.88
CA ASN A 304 14.27 -11.98 1.12
C ASN A 304 14.83 -12.20 2.53
N GLY A 305 14.69 -11.20 3.42
CA GLY A 305 15.20 -11.29 4.81
C GLY A 305 16.72 -11.18 4.95
N GLU A 306 17.44 -10.88 3.86
CA GLU A 306 18.88 -10.62 3.90
C GLU A 306 19.18 -9.22 4.43
N LEU A 307 20.44 -8.99 4.85
CA LEU A 307 20.88 -7.67 5.25
C LEU A 307 21.02 -6.75 4.03
N GLY A 308 20.09 -5.80 3.89
CA GLY A 308 20.08 -4.83 2.80
C GLY A 308 21.13 -3.74 2.93
N SER A 309 21.40 -3.06 1.80
CA SER A 309 22.36 -1.94 1.75
C SER A 309 22.00 -0.79 2.68
N THR A 310 20.71 -0.46 2.79
CA THR A 310 20.22 0.60 3.70
C THR A 310 20.49 0.23 5.15
N GLU A 311 20.10 -0.96 5.57
CA GLU A 311 20.31 -1.44 6.95
C GLU A 311 21.81 -1.55 7.27
N SER A 312 22.60 -2.10 6.37
CA SER A 312 24.06 -2.20 6.53
C SER A 312 24.72 -0.82 6.71
N ALA A 313 24.33 0.17 5.91
CA ALA A 313 24.83 1.53 6.02
C ALA A 313 24.43 2.19 7.35
N VAL A 314 23.18 1.99 7.80
CA VAL A 314 22.68 2.52 9.07
C VAL A 314 23.42 1.86 10.26
N ARG A 315 23.63 0.55 10.26
CA ARG A 315 24.41 -0.17 11.29
C ARG A 315 25.84 0.34 11.34
N GLY A 316 26.43 0.67 10.20
CA GLY A 316 27.74 1.32 10.12
C GLY A 316 27.83 2.69 10.82
N LEU A 317 26.68 3.37 11.02
CA LEU A 317 26.58 4.60 11.82
C LEU A 317 26.38 4.36 13.32
N GLY A 318 26.21 3.10 13.76
CA GLY A 318 25.71 2.64 15.05
C GLY A 318 26.17 3.44 16.29
N GLY A 319 27.48 3.54 16.54
CA GLY A 319 28.00 4.31 17.69
C GLY A 319 27.61 5.79 17.65
N ARG A 320 27.49 6.41 16.48
CA ARG A 320 27.04 7.80 16.29
C ARG A 320 25.54 7.98 16.53
N LEU A 321 24.75 6.96 16.18
CA LEU A 321 23.30 6.93 16.36
C LEU A 321 22.92 6.58 17.80
N ASN A 322 23.77 5.88 18.55
CA ASN A 322 23.47 5.30 19.87
C ASN A 322 22.16 4.49 19.85
N ILE A 323 22.02 3.61 18.85
CA ILE A 323 20.89 2.71 18.64
C ILE A 323 21.46 1.32 18.35
N SER A 324 20.92 0.26 18.99
CA SER A 324 21.34 -1.12 18.75
C SER A 324 20.89 -1.61 17.36
N ASP A 325 21.56 -2.64 16.83
CA ASP A 325 21.23 -3.24 15.53
C ASP A 325 19.80 -3.76 15.47
N ASP A 326 19.31 -4.39 16.56
CA ASP A 326 17.93 -4.87 16.65
C ASP A 326 16.91 -3.73 16.61
N ALA A 327 17.21 -2.62 17.28
CA ALA A 327 16.36 -1.44 17.27
C ALA A 327 16.41 -0.73 15.90
N ILE A 328 17.54 -0.78 15.20
CA ILE A 328 17.65 -0.31 13.79
C ILE A 328 16.76 -1.17 12.90
N HIS A 329 16.89 -2.50 12.95
CA HIS A 329 16.09 -3.40 12.15
C HIS A 329 14.58 -3.20 12.38
N SER A 330 14.17 -3.19 13.65
CA SER A 330 12.77 -2.96 14.04
C SER A 330 12.23 -1.61 13.53
N ALA A 331 13.04 -0.54 13.60
CA ALA A 331 12.65 0.75 13.07
C ALA A 331 12.51 0.73 11.54
N LEU A 332 13.39 0.04 10.81
CA LEU A 332 13.32 -0.07 9.35
C LEU A 332 12.12 -0.89 8.88
N GLN A 333 11.63 -1.86 9.68
CA GLN A 333 10.38 -2.58 9.42
C GLN A 333 9.17 -1.65 9.36
N GLU A 334 9.19 -0.54 10.13
CA GLU A 334 8.15 0.50 10.07
C GLU A 334 8.17 1.34 8.78
N GLY A 335 9.05 1.04 7.85
CA GLY A 335 9.17 1.77 6.58
C GLY A 335 7.89 1.82 5.74
N LYS A 336 6.91 0.96 5.99
CA LYS A 336 5.58 0.95 5.35
C LYS A 336 4.47 1.54 6.22
N SER A 337 4.81 2.15 7.34
CA SER A 337 3.91 2.70 8.36
C SER A 337 4.21 4.19 8.59
N PRO A 338 3.23 5.01 9.01
CA PRO A 338 3.47 6.39 9.45
C PRO A 338 4.37 6.45 10.70
N ASP A 339 4.48 5.36 11.45
CA ASP A 339 5.23 5.32 12.71
C ASP A 339 6.74 5.38 12.51
N PHE A 340 7.25 5.08 11.31
CA PHE A 340 8.67 5.22 11.00
C PHE A 340 9.21 6.63 11.34
N GLU A 341 8.46 7.68 11.02
CA GLU A 341 8.84 9.06 11.28
C GLU A 341 8.96 9.38 12.79
N ARG A 342 8.29 8.59 13.63
CA ARG A 342 8.31 8.74 15.09
C ARG A 342 9.48 8.03 15.73
N THR A 343 10.15 7.12 15.02
CA THR A 343 11.25 6.31 15.54
C THR A 343 12.47 7.19 15.91
N PRO A 344 13.23 6.82 16.94
CA PRO A 344 14.52 7.47 17.25
C PRO A 344 15.50 7.41 16.07
N LEU A 345 15.48 6.33 15.29
CA LEU A 345 16.31 6.14 14.10
C LEU A 345 16.07 7.25 13.08
N TYR A 346 14.80 7.42 12.66
CA TYR A 346 14.43 8.42 11.66
C TYR A 346 14.86 9.83 12.10
N LYS A 347 14.50 10.21 13.33
CA LYS A 347 14.80 11.55 13.87
C LYS A 347 16.29 11.83 13.96
N ARG A 348 17.08 10.85 14.43
CA ARG A 348 18.53 11.03 14.60
C ARG A 348 19.26 11.10 13.26
N VAL A 349 18.89 10.27 12.29
CA VAL A 349 19.47 10.31 10.94
C VAL A 349 19.25 11.66 10.29
N PHE A 350 18.00 12.17 10.29
CA PHE A 350 17.73 13.48 9.70
C PHE A 350 18.44 14.62 10.46
N ALA A 351 18.43 14.62 11.78
CA ALA A 351 19.14 15.64 12.57
C ALA A 351 20.66 15.65 12.27
N MET A 352 21.27 14.47 12.17
CA MET A 352 22.69 14.35 11.81
C MET A 352 22.96 14.81 10.38
N ALA A 353 22.08 14.47 9.43
CA ALA A 353 22.20 14.89 8.04
C ALA A 353 22.05 16.41 7.89
N ASP A 354 21.11 17.03 8.59
CA ASP A 354 20.92 18.48 8.65
C ASP A 354 22.19 19.16 9.17
N GLN A 355 22.76 18.65 10.25
CA GLN A 355 24.00 19.16 10.81
C GLN A 355 25.20 19.03 9.82
N ALA A 356 25.33 17.86 9.18
CA ALA A 356 26.41 17.62 8.22
C ALA A 356 26.29 18.52 6.98
N GLN A 357 25.07 18.78 6.51
CA GLN A 357 24.80 19.62 5.34
C GLN A 357 24.68 21.12 5.70
N LYS A 358 24.67 21.46 7.00
CA LYS A 358 24.43 22.83 7.52
C LYS A 358 23.11 23.45 7.01
N ARG A 359 22.12 22.63 6.67
CA ARG A 359 20.79 23.00 6.21
C ARG A 359 19.82 21.85 6.37
N PRO A 360 18.52 22.09 6.47
CA PRO A 360 17.53 21.03 6.43
C PRO A 360 17.64 20.22 5.12
N VAL A 361 17.74 18.90 5.23
CA VAL A 361 17.69 17.99 4.06
C VAL A 361 16.24 17.68 3.70
N PRO A 362 15.95 17.40 2.41
CA PRO A 362 14.61 17.04 1.99
C PRO A 362 14.11 15.80 2.72
N GLN A 363 12.83 15.83 3.16
CA GLN A 363 12.16 14.69 3.81
C GLN A 363 11.30 13.87 2.82
N ALA A 364 11.28 14.22 1.55
CA ALA A 364 10.70 13.46 0.46
C ALA A 364 11.56 13.62 -0.80
N LEU A 365 11.85 12.50 -1.46
CA LEU A 365 12.56 12.43 -2.74
C LEU A 365 11.86 11.42 -3.64
N VAL A 366 11.83 11.67 -4.94
CA VAL A 366 11.33 10.68 -5.90
C VAL A 366 12.28 9.48 -5.92
N PRO A 367 11.78 8.24 -5.69
CA PRO A 367 12.61 7.05 -5.66
C PRO A 367 13.32 6.79 -6.99
N ARG A 368 14.60 6.38 -6.93
CA ARG A 368 15.40 6.04 -8.11
C ARG A 368 15.18 4.59 -8.53
N ILE A 369 14.03 4.30 -9.14
CA ILE A 369 13.66 2.97 -9.62
C ILE A 369 13.57 2.97 -11.14
N LYS A 370 14.18 1.96 -11.77
CA LYS A 370 13.93 1.63 -13.18
C LYS A 370 12.71 0.73 -13.25
N LEU A 371 11.72 1.15 -14.02
CA LEU A 371 10.52 0.35 -14.23
C LEU A 371 10.85 -0.85 -15.12
N GLN A 372 10.34 -2.00 -14.73
CA GLN A 372 10.49 -3.26 -15.44
C GLN A 372 9.11 -3.82 -15.76
N GLY A 373 8.99 -4.46 -16.91
CA GLY A 373 7.74 -5.13 -17.29
C GLY A 373 7.74 -5.54 -18.76
N PRO A 374 7.04 -6.61 -19.11
CA PRO A 374 7.03 -7.16 -20.47
C PRO A 374 6.39 -6.22 -21.51
N LYS A 375 5.65 -5.21 -21.08
CA LYS A 375 4.97 -4.22 -21.93
C LYS A 375 5.84 -2.98 -22.19
N LEU A 376 6.97 -2.82 -21.49
CA LEU A 376 7.81 -1.64 -21.64
C LEU A 376 8.79 -1.82 -22.79
N SER A 377 8.64 -1.02 -23.85
CA SER A 377 9.54 -1.00 -25.01
C SER A 377 10.79 -0.12 -24.80
N ARG A 378 10.86 0.64 -23.71
CA ARG A 378 11.96 1.54 -23.35
C ARG A 378 12.18 1.56 -21.84
N THR A 379 13.36 1.96 -21.40
CA THR A 379 13.65 2.17 -19.97
C THR A 379 12.88 3.39 -19.47
N LEU A 380 11.94 3.16 -18.56
CA LEU A 380 11.21 4.19 -17.83
C LEU A 380 11.62 4.16 -16.36
N THR A 381 11.34 5.25 -15.63
CA THR A 381 11.67 5.39 -14.21
C THR A 381 10.46 5.87 -13.43
N THR A 382 10.46 5.66 -12.11
CA THR A 382 9.46 6.27 -11.21
C THR A 382 9.46 7.80 -11.34
N ASP A 383 10.62 8.42 -11.58
CA ASP A 383 10.72 9.87 -11.83
C ASP A 383 9.93 10.29 -13.08
N TRP A 384 10.14 9.58 -14.21
CA TRP A 384 9.35 9.80 -15.41
C TRP A 384 7.86 9.68 -15.17
N TYR A 385 7.46 8.62 -14.45
CA TYR A 385 6.06 8.37 -14.13
C TYR A 385 5.45 9.51 -13.29
N ALA A 386 6.10 9.83 -12.17
CA ALA A 386 5.63 10.84 -11.23
C ALA A 386 5.45 12.22 -11.90
N HIS A 387 6.43 12.65 -12.70
CA HIS A 387 6.35 13.92 -13.41
C HIS A 387 5.28 13.92 -14.51
N ARG A 388 5.06 12.77 -15.15
CA ARG A 388 3.99 12.67 -16.17
C ARG A 388 2.60 12.79 -15.54
N VAL A 389 2.37 12.15 -14.38
CA VAL A 389 1.12 12.30 -13.63
C VAL A 389 0.99 13.72 -13.08
N ASP A 390 2.07 14.29 -12.52
CA ASP A 390 2.07 15.67 -12.01
C ASP A 390 1.72 16.69 -13.12
N GLY A 391 2.20 16.48 -14.35
CA GLY A 391 1.80 17.31 -15.50
C GLY A 391 0.31 17.30 -15.77
N ARG A 392 -0.36 16.12 -15.70
CA ARG A 392 -1.82 16.00 -15.82
C ARG A 392 -2.53 16.67 -14.63
N PHE A 393 -2.02 16.44 -13.43
CA PHE A 393 -2.53 17.05 -12.21
C PHE A 393 -2.54 18.59 -12.29
N GLN A 394 -1.42 19.20 -12.72
CA GLN A 394 -1.34 20.65 -12.90
C GLN A 394 -2.30 21.17 -13.98
N GLN A 395 -2.55 20.38 -15.04
CA GLN A 395 -3.55 20.72 -16.06
C GLN A 395 -4.98 20.64 -15.50
N CYS A 396 -5.28 19.62 -14.69
CA CYS A 396 -6.58 19.48 -14.04
C CYS A 396 -6.86 20.64 -13.08
N LEU A 397 -5.89 21.06 -12.28
CA LEU A 397 -6.06 22.19 -11.35
C LEU A 397 -6.39 23.52 -12.03
N LYS A 398 -6.03 23.70 -13.30
CA LYS A 398 -6.30 24.92 -14.08
C LYS A 398 -7.70 24.98 -14.68
N LYS A 399 -8.43 23.85 -14.69
CA LYS A 399 -9.82 23.81 -15.11
C LYS A 399 -10.74 24.35 -14.00
#